data_77952f7039fff61b256cc5771a4726f9
#
_entry.id   77952f7039fff61b256cc5771a4726f9
#
_cell.length_a   1.000
_cell.length_b   1.000
_cell.length_c   1.000
_cell.angle_alpha   90.00
_cell.angle_beta   90.00
_cell.angle_gamma   90.00
#
_symmetry.space_group_name_H-M   'P 1'
#
loop_
_entity.id
_entity.type
_entity.pdbx_description
1 polymer ?
#
loop_
_entity_poly.entity_id
_entity_poly.type
_entity_poly.pdbx_seq_one_letter_code
_entity_poly.pdbx_strand_id
1 'polypeptide(L)'
;AFDDEMIRKLMKVRKFQRKYKLSAGPTIELIINALCSPFYTLKDMRYFFISGAFGDGHRHIWKYLMESFDLSSMGATFEVPVFYIHGEQDWQTPYPLAQEFFSTIQAPLKLFYSIPDAGHIAMLNQKEKFNEALFDILERTNGMSTAK
;
A
#
# COMPACT_ATOMS: atom_id res chain seq x y z
N ALA A 1 2.67 23.22 -5.76
CA ALA A 1 2.47 22.53 -7.04
C ALA A 1 3.29 21.25 -7.09
N PHE A 2 2.77 20.20 -7.70
CA PHE A 2 3.51 18.96 -7.94
C PHE A 2 4.48 19.17 -9.12
N ASP A 3 5.70 19.57 -8.78
CA ASP A 3 6.77 19.92 -9.71
C ASP A 3 8.04 19.09 -9.50
N ASP A 4 9.05 19.29 -10.33
CA ASP A 4 10.31 18.54 -10.25
C ASP A 4 11.07 18.78 -8.95
N GLU A 5 10.90 19.92 -8.31
CA GLU A 5 11.54 20.21 -7.03
C GLU A 5 10.87 19.40 -5.90
N MET A 6 9.55 19.35 -5.90
CA MET A 6 8.78 18.53 -4.96
C MET A 6 9.11 17.04 -5.13
N ILE A 7 9.18 16.54 -6.37
CA ILE A 7 9.59 15.17 -6.65
C ILE A 7 10.99 14.89 -6.08
N ARG A 8 11.95 15.78 -6.31
CA ARG A 8 13.31 15.63 -5.76
C ARG A 8 13.33 15.59 -4.23
N LYS A 9 12.56 16.45 -3.57
CA LYS A 9 12.41 16.44 -2.10
C LYS A 9 11.79 15.13 -1.62
N LEU A 10 10.72 14.69 -2.25
CA LEU A 10 10.07 13.41 -1.93
C LEU A 10 11.04 12.24 -2.08
N MET A 11 11.81 12.18 -3.16
CA MET A 11 12.78 11.10 -3.38
C MET A 11 13.90 11.09 -2.33
N LYS A 12 14.33 12.26 -1.80
CA LYS A 12 15.27 12.34 -0.68
C LYS A 12 14.66 11.74 0.59
N VAL A 13 13.43 12.12 0.93
CA VAL A 13 12.70 11.56 2.08
C VAL A 13 12.54 10.05 1.92
N ARG A 14 12.12 9.57 0.75
CA ARG A 14 11.97 8.13 0.46
C ARG A 14 13.28 7.36 0.61
N LYS A 15 14.42 7.96 0.22
CA LYS A 15 15.75 7.35 0.43
C LYS A 15 16.04 7.12 1.92
N PHE A 16 15.71 8.08 2.76
CA PHE A 16 15.84 7.97 4.22
C PHE A 16 14.90 6.90 4.77
N GLN A 17 13.64 6.95 4.44
CA GLN A 17 12.64 5.98 4.88
C GLN A 17 13.04 4.54 4.51
N ARG A 18 13.53 4.31 3.29
CA ARG A 18 14.01 2.99 2.85
C ARG A 18 15.18 2.46 3.68
N LYS A 19 16.13 3.35 4.05
CA LYS A 19 17.27 2.98 4.89
C LYS A 19 16.83 2.34 6.22
N TYR A 20 15.70 2.78 6.75
CA TYR A 20 15.13 2.31 8.01
C TYR A 20 13.95 1.34 7.84
N LYS A 21 13.71 0.85 6.63
CA LYS A 21 12.59 -0.06 6.28
C LYS A 21 11.19 0.53 6.54
N LEU A 22 11.08 1.84 6.58
CA LEU A 22 9.82 2.57 6.84
C LEU A 22 8.99 2.84 5.58
N SER A 23 9.52 2.54 4.40
CA SER A 23 8.82 2.67 3.12
C SER A 23 9.24 1.59 2.14
N ALA A 24 8.39 1.34 1.14
CA ALA A 24 8.72 0.45 0.04
C ALA A 24 9.91 0.95 -0.78
N GLY A 25 10.68 0.01 -1.31
CA GLY A 25 11.76 0.27 -2.25
C GLY A 25 12.20 -1.02 -2.92
N PRO A 26 12.92 -0.95 -4.03
CA PRO A 26 13.45 -2.13 -4.68
C PRO A 26 14.46 -2.80 -3.74
N THR A 27 14.09 -3.94 -3.19
CA THR A 27 15.00 -4.83 -2.47
C THR A 27 15.41 -5.96 -3.39
N ILE A 28 16.55 -6.60 -3.10
CA ILE A 28 17.00 -7.76 -3.86
C ILE A 28 15.94 -8.88 -3.83
N GLU A 29 15.25 -9.01 -2.70
CA GLU A 29 14.17 -9.98 -2.52
C GLU A 29 12.98 -9.71 -3.45
N LEU A 30 12.54 -8.44 -3.58
CA LEU A 30 11.48 -8.05 -4.51
C LEU A 30 11.88 -8.31 -5.96
N ILE A 31 13.13 -8.04 -6.32
CA ILE A 31 13.65 -8.29 -7.67
C ILE A 31 13.65 -9.80 -7.95
N ILE A 32 14.15 -10.63 -7.02
CA ILE A 32 14.15 -12.08 -7.17
C ILE A 32 12.71 -12.60 -7.28
N ASN A 33 11.80 -12.16 -6.41
CA ASN A 33 10.40 -12.56 -6.45
C ASN A 33 9.72 -12.18 -7.77
N ALA A 34 10.03 -11.00 -8.32
CA ALA A 34 9.52 -10.58 -9.61
C ALA A 34 10.08 -11.44 -10.77
N LEU A 35 11.38 -11.76 -10.74
CA LEU A 35 12.02 -12.62 -11.74
C LEU A 35 11.52 -14.07 -11.70
N CYS A 36 11.19 -14.58 -10.51
CA CYS A 36 10.64 -15.93 -10.31
C CYS A 36 9.12 -15.99 -10.48
N SER A 37 8.45 -14.87 -10.62
CA SER A 37 6.99 -14.80 -10.75
C SER A 37 6.54 -15.23 -12.13
N PRO A 38 5.53 -16.13 -12.24
CA PRO A 38 4.97 -16.51 -13.53
C PRO A 38 4.12 -15.38 -14.18
N PHE A 39 3.88 -14.29 -13.44
CA PHE A 39 3.04 -13.17 -13.88
C PHE A 39 3.83 -12.01 -14.50
N TYR A 40 5.16 -12.01 -14.39
CA TYR A 40 6.01 -10.96 -14.93
C TYR A 40 6.92 -11.50 -16.02
N THR A 41 6.97 -10.80 -17.15
CA THR A 41 7.92 -11.06 -18.23
C THR A 41 9.14 -10.15 -18.09
N LEU A 42 10.25 -10.49 -18.77
CA LEU A 42 11.42 -9.60 -18.86
C LEU A 42 11.07 -8.24 -19.49
N LYS A 43 10.05 -8.20 -20.37
CA LYS A 43 9.55 -6.96 -20.96
C LYS A 43 8.88 -6.08 -19.90
N ASP A 44 8.08 -6.66 -18.99
CA ASP A 44 7.43 -5.94 -17.88
C ASP A 44 8.48 -5.39 -16.91
N MET A 45 9.48 -6.20 -16.58
CA MET A 45 10.61 -5.77 -15.74
C MET A 45 11.36 -4.59 -16.38
N ARG A 46 11.68 -4.69 -17.68
CA ARG A 46 12.33 -3.60 -18.41
C ARG A 46 11.49 -2.32 -18.41
N TYR A 47 10.17 -2.45 -18.63
CA TYR A 47 9.24 -1.32 -18.59
C TYR A 47 9.24 -0.66 -17.22
N PHE A 48 9.15 -1.45 -16.14
CA PHE A 48 9.16 -0.96 -14.76
C PHE A 48 10.45 -0.17 -14.45
N PHE A 49 11.62 -0.68 -14.84
CA PHE A 49 12.89 -0.02 -14.58
C PHE A 49 13.11 1.24 -15.45
N ILE A 50 12.64 1.27 -16.69
CA ILE A 50 12.82 2.41 -17.59
C ILE A 50 11.78 3.49 -17.35
N SER A 51 10.52 3.12 -17.23
CA SER A 51 9.41 4.09 -17.10
C SER A 51 9.24 4.61 -15.68
N GLY A 52 9.61 3.80 -14.66
CA GLY A 52 9.45 4.14 -13.26
C GLY A 52 8.01 4.51 -12.87
N ALA A 53 7.72 4.52 -11.58
CA ALA A 53 6.40 4.92 -11.10
C ALA A 53 6.07 6.41 -11.35
N PHE A 54 7.10 7.24 -11.54
CA PHE A 54 6.99 8.68 -11.80
C PHE A 54 7.37 9.07 -13.22
N GLY A 55 7.39 8.11 -14.16
CA GLY A 55 7.67 8.40 -15.57
C GLY A 55 6.66 9.37 -16.19
N ASP A 56 7.04 10.03 -17.27
CA ASP A 56 6.23 11.08 -17.93
C ASP A 56 4.81 10.61 -18.28
N GLY A 57 4.64 9.34 -18.62
CA GLY A 57 3.32 8.74 -18.91
C GLY A 57 2.33 8.77 -17.73
N HIS A 58 2.81 8.90 -16.50
CA HIS A 58 1.97 8.91 -15.29
C HIS A 58 1.92 10.26 -14.59
N ARG A 59 2.63 11.26 -15.09
CA ARG A 59 2.78 12.57 -14.46
C ARG A 59 1.45 13.27 -14.19
N HIS A 60 0.50 13.20 -15.11
CA HIS A 60 -0.83 13.80 -14.94
C HIS A 60 -1.65 13.12 -13.84
N ILE A 61 -1.54 11.78 -13.70
CA ILE A 61 -2.21 11.01 -12.63
C ILE A 61 -1.59 11.40 -11.28
N TRP A 62 -0.27 11.45 -11.19
CA TRP A 62 0.41 11.87 -9.97
C TRP A 62 0.07 13.31 -9.56
N LYS A 63 0.00 14.22 -10.54
CA LYS A 63 -0.41 15.59 -10.27
C LYS A 63 -1.83 15.63 -9.70
N TYR A 64 -2.77 14.92 -10.31
CA TYR A 64 -4.15 14.83 -9.80
C TYR A 64 -4.19 14.26 -8.38
N LEU A 65 -3.49 13.14 -8.11
CA LEU A 65 -3.46 12.51 -6.79
C LEU A 65 -2.85 13.42 -5.71
N MET A 66 -1.86 14.23 -6.05
CA MET A 66 -1.17 15.07 -5.07
C MET A 66 -1.79 16.45 -4.87
N GLU A 67 -2.54 16.96 -5.83
CA GLU A 67 -3.07 18.33 -5.79
C GLU A 67 -4.59 18.39 -5.64
N SER A 68 -5.32 17.38 -6.10
CA SER A 68 -6.77 17.47 -6.24
C SER A 68 -7.52 16.29 -5.61
N PHE A 69 -6.87 15.15 -5.45
CA PHE A 69 -7.54 13.97 -4.92
C PHE A 69 -7.61 14.04 -3.39
N ASP A 70 -8.82 13.98 -2.88
CA ASP A 70 -9.09 13.86 -1.44
C ASP A 70 -10.05 12.69 -1.20
N LEU A 71 -9.51 11.60 -0.66
CA LEU A 71 -10.28 10.39 -0.36
C LEU A 71 -11.37 10.66 0.69
N SER A 72 -11.13 11.58 1.63
CA SER A 72 -12.09 11.92 2.68
C SER A 72 -13.35 12.57 2.14
N SER A 73 -13.25 13.28 0.99
CA SER A 73 -14.38 13.93 0.33
C SER A 73 -15.30 12.97 -0.44
N MET A 74 -14.83 11.76 -0.73
CA MET A 74 -15.59 10.76 -1.51
C MET A 74 -16.62 9.98 -0.68
N GLY A 75 -16.62 10.18 0.63
CA GLY A 75 -17.39 9.37 1.57
C GLY A 75 -16.69 8.04 1.90
N ALA A 76 -17.10 7.45 2.99
CA ALA A 76 -16.50 6.24 3.52
C ALA A 76 -17.54 5.13 3.78
N THR A 77 -18.63 5.10 3.02
CA THR A 77 -19.70 4.08 3.15
C THR A 77 -19.52 3.00 2.10
N PHE A 78 -19.40 1.75 2.56
CA PHE A 78 -19.19 0.57 1.74
C PHE A 78 -20.30 -0.45 2.00
N GLU A 79 -20.78 -1.10 0.95
CA GLU A 79 -21.76 -2.19 1.03
C GLU A 79 -21.13 -3.56 1.26
N VAL A 80 -19.82 -3.61 1.25
CA VAL A 80 -19.01 -4.83 1.43
C VAL A 80 -18.13 -4.72 2.68
N PRO A 81 -17.68 -5.84 3.28
CA PRO A 81 -16.71 -5.84 4.35
C PRO A 81 -15.41 -5.11 3.96
N VAL A 82 -14.84 -4.35 4.90
CA VAL A 82 -13.59 -3.60 4.70
C VAL A 82 -12.56 -4.02 5.73
N PHE A 83 -11.42 -4.48 5.26
CA PHE A 83 -10.30 -4.91 6.08
C PHE A 83 -9.03 -4.14 5.73
N TYR A 84 -8.35 -3.62 6.75
CA TYR A 84 -7.03 -3.02 6.60
C TYR A 84 -6.01 -3.91 7.29
N ILE A 85 -4.92 -4.22 6.60
CA ILE A 85 -3.71 -4.82 7.20
C ILE A 85 -2.60 -3.79 7.01
N HIS A 86 -2.11 -3.20 8.11
CA HIS A 86 -1.24 -2.04 8.04
C HIS A 86 -0.06 -2.17 9.01
N GLY A 87 1.15 -1.83 8.54
CA GLY A 87 2.33 -1.84 9.39
C GLY A 87 2.37 -0.61 10.31
N GLU A 88 2.65 -0.81 11.59
CA GLU A 88 2.70 0.28 12.58
C GLU A 88 3.82 1.30 12.30
N GLN A 89 4.88 0.85 11.61
CA GLN A 89 6.03 1.69 11.22
C GLN A 89 5.95 2.12 9.75
N ASP A 90 4.75 2.16 9.17
CA ASP A 90 4.58 2.67 7.81
C ASP A 90 4.62 4.20 7.80
N TRP A 91 5.68 4.75 7.19
CA TRP A 91 5.86 6.17 6.98
C TRP A 91 5.63 6.59 5.52
N GLN A 92 5.26 5.65 4.67
CA GLN A 92 4.88 5.97 3.30
C GLN A 92 3.41 6.35 3.20
N THR A 93 2.57 5.57 3.87
CA THR A 93 1.18 5.85 4.18
C THR A 93 1.06 5.83 5.71
N PRO A 94 1.21 6.99 6.37
CA PRO A 94 1.40 7.03 7.82
C PRO A 94 0.30 6.34 8.60
N TYR A 95 0.68 5.42 9.47
CA TYR A 95 -0.23 4.58 10.26
C TYR A 95 -1.33 5.38 10.99
N PRO A 96 -1.05 6.52 11.66
CA PRO A 96 -2.09 7.31 12.32
C PRO A 96 -3.15 7.84 11.34
N LEU A 97 -2.74 8.27 10.14
CA LEU A 97 -3.68 8.76 9.13
C LEU A 97 -4.54 7.63 8.56
N ALA A 98 -3.97 6.43 8.40
CA ALA A 98 -4.72 5.25 7.99
C ALA A 98 -5.76 4.86 9.04
N GLN A 99 -5.43 4.92 10.33
CA GLN A 99 -6.37 4.67 11.42
C GLN A 99 -7.47 5.74 11.49
N GLU A 100 -7.11 7.00 11.35
CA GLU A 100 -8.05 8.12 11.33
C GLU A 100 -9.08 7.94 10.20
N PHE A 101 -8.62 7.72 8.97
CA PHE A 101 -9.51 7.45 7.85
C PHE A 101 -10.36 6.19 8.06
N PHE A 102 -9.75 5.09 8.54
CA PHE A 102 -10.48 3.85 8.83
C PHE A 102 -11.59 4.05 9.87
N SER A 103 -11.41 4.96 10.83
CA SER A 103 -12.44 5.27 11.83
C SER A 103 -13.71 5.82 11.21
N THR A 104 -13.60 6.56 10.09
CA THR A 104 -14.74 7.15 9.37
C THR A 104 -15.48 6.15 8.50
N ILE A 105 -14.88 5.00 8.18
CA ILE A 105 -15.47 3.98 7.30
C ILE A 105 -16.73 3.41 7.96
N GLN A 106 -17.80 3.31 7.17
CA GLN A 106 -19.03 2.60 7.45
C GLN A 106 -19.13 1.38 6.54
N ALA A 107 -19.20 0.20 7.11
CA ALA A 107 -19.27 -1.05 6.38
C ALA A 107 -20.02 -2.11 7.20
N PRO A 108 -20.61 -3.15 6.58
CA PRO A 108 -21.26 -4.26 7.28
C PRO A 108 -20.36 -4.97 8.28
N LEU A 109 -19.10 -5.07 7.96
CA LEU A 109 -18.01 -5.54 8.82
C LEU A 109 -16.75 -4.74 8.49
N LYS A 110 -16.05 -4.24 9.51
CA LYS A 110 -14.75 -3.61 9.33
C LYS A 110 -13.78 -4.01 10.42
N LEU A 111 -12.55 -4.36 10.06
CA LEU A 111 -11.47 -4.68 10.99
C LEU A 111 -10.15 -4.05 10.51
N PHE A 112 -9.36 -3.59 11.47
CA PHE A 112 -8.04 -3.03 11.24
C PHE A 112 -7.00 -3.92 11.94
N TYR A 113 -6.11 -4.54 11.16
CA TYR A 113 -5.03 -5.38 11.64
C TYR A 113 -3.75 -4.57 11.67
N SER A 114 -3.28 -4.27 12.87
CA SER A 114 -1.99 -3.62 13.10
C SER A 114 -0.88 -4.66 13.10
N ILE A 115 0.12 -4.47 12.24
CA ILE A 115 1.28 -5.37 12.18
C ILE A 115 2.46 -4.66 12.85
N PRO A 116 2.82 -5.05 14.09
CA PRO A 116 3.95 -4.47 14.78
C PRO A 116 5.27 -4.77 14.07
N ASP A 117 6.22 -3.84 14.19
CA ASP A 117 7.56 -3.92 13.57
C ASP A 117 7.54 -4.06 12.04
N ALA A 118 6.47 -3.63 11.39
CA ALA A 118 6.32 -3.64 9.94
C ALA A 118 6.20 -2.22 9.39
N GLY A 119 6.90 -1.96 8.30
CA GLY A 119 6.75 -0.77 7.47
C GLY A 119 5.70 -0.96 6.36
N HIS A 120 5.86 -0.22 5.26
CA HIS A 120 4.92 -0.22 4.13
C HIS A 120 4.70 -1.58 3.45
N ILE A 121 5.66 -2.49 3.55
CA ILE A 121 5.58 -3.83 2.96
C ILE A 121 5.42 -4.85 4.09
N ALA A 122 4.32 -4.76 4.83
CA ALA A 122 4.07 -5.62 5.99
C ALA A 122 4.13 -7.11 5.65
N MET A 123 3.66 -7.50 4.45
CA MET A 123 3.71 -8.88 3.95
C MET A 123 5.13 -9.45 3.80
N LEU A 124 6.15 -8.60 3.67
CA LEU A 124 7.55 -9.02 3.60
C LEU A 124 8.28 -8.82 4.94
N ASN A 125 7.90 -7.80 5.70
CA ASN A 125 8.56 -7.49 6.97
C ASN A 125 8.14 -8.46 8.09
N GLN A 126 6.86 -8.83 8.14
CA GLN A 126 6.25 -9.66 9.19
C GLN A 126 5.28 -10.66 8.54
N LYS A 127 5.85 -11.59 7.76
CA LYS A 127 5.09 -12.50 6.90
C LYS A 127 4.08 -13.36 7.67
N GLU A 128 4.49 -13.89 8.82
CA GLU A 128 3.65 -14.74 9.66
C GLU A 128 2.42 -13.96 10.15
N LYS A 129 2.62 -12.79 10.76
CA LYS A 129 1.55 -11.94 11.28
C LYS A 129 0.62 -11.43 10.17
N PHE A 130 1.18 -11.12 9.00
CA PHE A 130 0.39 -10.73 7.85
C PHE A 130 -0.51 -11.88 7.36
N ASN A 131 0.03 -13.10 7.30
CA ASN A 131 -0.74 -14.28 6.92
C ASN A 131 -1.82 -14.63 7.95
N GLU A 132 -1.54 -14.53 9.26
CA GLU A 132 -2.54 -14.71 10.32
C GLU A 132 -3.73 -13.75 10.13
N ALA A 133 -3.45 -12.46 9.89
CA ALA A 133 -4.50 -11.48 9.60
C ALA A 133 -5.29 -11.84 8.33
N LEU A 134 -4.61 -12.28 7.28
CA LEU A 134 -5.25 -12.68 6.03
C LEU A 134 -6.14 -13.92 6.21
N PHE A 135 -5.69 -14.92 6.96
CA PHE A 135 -6.49 -16.12 7.24
C PHE A 135 -7.72 -15.79 8.09
N ASP A 136 -7.59 -14.95 9.12
CA ASP A 136 -8.75 -14.48 9.91
C ASP A 136 -9.78 -13.75 9.01
N ILE A 137 -9.34 -12.92 8.08
CA ILE A 137 -10.22 -12.28 7.08
C ILE A 137 -10.96 -13.32 6.24
N LEU A 138 -10.24 -14.32 5.73
CA LEU A 138 -10.83 -15.37 4.89
C LEU A 138 -11.88 -16.19 5.67
N GLU A 139 -11.61 -16.55 6.92
CA GLU A 139 -12.57 -17.27 7.77
C GLU A 139 -13.84 -16.45 8.00
N ARG A 140 -13.72 -15.17 8.32
CA ARG A 140 -14.86 -14.27 8.53
C ARG A 140 -15.71 -14.07 7.27
N THR A 141 -15.06 -13.93 6.11
CA THR A 141 -15.76 -13.71 4.85
C THR A 141 -16.41 -14.98 4.30
N ASN A 142 -15.80 -16.14 4.49
CA ASN A 142 -16.42 -17.42 4.12
C ASN A 142 -17.73 -17.68 4.88
N GLY A 143 -17.79 -17.33 6.17
CA GLY A 143 -19.02 -17.42 6.95
C GLY A 143 -20.14 -16.49 6.49
N MET A 144 -19.80 -15.38 5.83
CA MET A 144 -20.79 -14.43 5.30
C MET A 144 -21.38 -14.87 3.93
N SER A 145 -20.62 -15.62 3.14
CA SER A 145 -21.07 -16.09 1.81
C SER A 145 -22.13 -17.19 1.87
N THR A 146 -22.24 -17.90 2.99
CA THR A 146 -23.20 -19.01 3.18
C THR A 146 -24.55 -18.55 3.75
N ALA A 147 -24.73 -17.27 4.02
CA ALA A 147 -25.93 -16.69 4.65
C ALA A 147 -26.89 -15.99 3.65
N LYS A 148 -26.80 -16.33 2.34
CA LYS A 148 -27.74 -15.86 1.33
C LYS A 148 -28.72 -16.95 0.91
#